data_ae7d3499d2c731c2b607e39bcdd8d208
#
_entry.id   ae7d3499d2c731c2b607e39bcdd8d208
#
_cell.length_a   1.000
_cell.length_b   1.000
_cell.length_c   1.000
_cell.angle_alpha   90.00
_cell.angle_beta   90.00
_cell.angle_gamma   90.00
#
_symmetry.space_group_name_H-M   'P 1'
#
loop_
_entity.id
_entity.type
_entity.pdbx_description
1 polymer ?
#
loop_
_entity_poly.entity_id
_entity_poly.type
_entity_poly.pdbx_seq_one_letter_code
_entity_poly.pdbx_strand_id
1 'polypeptide(L)'
;LLLGRLSLHQADGAILLATELHAQWLEPYAQRHPIVQSSEFDPDVDIVHVSVDSYQAARDVMNHLLSLGHKRIALISSENRYYSTAMRLKGYLDALADAGLPATPEYIRKATVDYTFKSGFNSARSLLSQEARPTALFCISDMLALGAIAGAQEMGFRVPEDVTVVGFDDVEHTTMFHPYVTTVAQPCFDIGRRAMELLYELMNGRETPRQVVLPHSLMVRESSAARHCGFMDFPVCV
;
A
#
# COMPACT_ATOMS: atom_id res chain seq x y z
N LEU A 1 -15.05 -1.60 -22.79
CA LEU A 1 -14.51 -2.09 -24.08
C LEU A 1 -13.86 -3.47 -23.97
N LEU A 2 -13.07 -3.74 -22.90
CA LEU A 2 -12.41 -5.04 -22.73
C LEU A 2 -13.39 -6.18 -22.37
N LEU A 3 -14.33 -5.94 -21.46
CA LEU A 3 -15.35 -6.93 -21.09
C LEU A 3 -16.28 -7.29 -22.26
N GLY A 4 -16.48 -6.39 -23.22
CA GLY A 4 -17.23 -6.70 -24.44
C GLY A 4 -16.63 -7.83 -25.29
N ARG A 5 -15.33 -8.12 -25.15
CA ARG A 5 -14.68 -9.24 -25.82
C ARG A 5 -15.18 -10.60 -25.33
N LEU A 6 -15.56 -10.70 -24.05
CA LEU A 6 -16.20 -11.89 -23.50
C LEU A 6 -17.54 -12.18 -24.21
N SER A 7 -18.39 -11.15 -24.35
CA SER A 7 -19.67 -11.27 -25.03
C SER A 7 -19.54 -11.57 -26.52
N LEU A 8 -18.43 -11.22 -27.16
CA LEU A 8 -18.13 -11.52 -28.57
C LEU A 8 -17.40 -12.85 -28.77
N HIS A 9 -17.22 -13.64 -27.69
CA HIS A 9 -16.47 -14.91 -27.70
C HIS A 9 -15.02 -14.75 -28.21
N GLN A 10 -14.42 -13.60 -27.96
CA GLN A 10 -13.01 -13.33 -28.28
C GLN A 10 -12.08 -13.61 -27.09
N ALA A 11 -12.65 -13.93 -25.93
CA ALA A 11 -11.97 -14.39 -24.73
C ALA A 11 -12.95 -15.31 -23.96
N ASP A 12 -12.41 -16.35 -23.32
CA ASP A 12 -13.18 -17.33 -22.56
C ASP A 12 -13.37 -16.94 -21.09
N GLY A 13 -12.54 -16.02 -20.59
CA GLY A 13 -12.59 -15.48 -19.23
C GLY A 13 -11.73 -14.25 -19.09
N ALA A 14 -11.74 -13.63 -17.90
CA ALA A 14 -10.97 -12.43 -17.63
C ALA A 14 -10.40 -12.40 -16.20
N ILE A 15 -9.17 -11.89 -16.06
CA ILE A 15 -8.60 -11.48 -14.79
C ILE A 15 -8.55 -9.95 -14.78
N LEU A 16 -9.13 -9.35 -13.75
CA LEU A 16 -9.19 -7.89 -13.58
C LEU A 16 -8.21 -7.50 -12.49
N LEU A 17 -7.18 -6.72 -12.84
CA LEU A 17 -6.07 -6.39 -11.94
C LEU A 17 -6.32 -5.11 -11.13
N ALA A 18 -6.93 -4.10 -11.71
CA ALA A 18 -7.22 -2.85 -11.04
C ALA A 18 -8.45 -2.25 -11.73
N THR A 19 -9.61 -2.39 -11.12
CA THR A 19 -10.83 -1.90 -11.72
C THR A 19 -11.54 -0.92 -10.79
N GLU A 20 -11.78 0.28 -11.29
CA GLU A 20 -12.75 1.21 -10.71
C GLU A 20 -14.15 0.95 -11.28
N LEU A 21 -14.40 -0.24 -11.82
CA LEU A 21 -15.70 -0.62 -12.36
C LEU A 21 -16.66 -0.84 -11.20
N HIS A 22 -17.72 -0.07 -11.19
CA HIS A 22 -18.80 -0.24 -10.21
C HIS A 22 -19.52 -1.58 -10.42
N ALA A 23 -20.01 -2.15 -9.34
CA ALA A 23 -20.76 -3.41 -9.29
C ALA A 23 -21.78 -3.55 -10.42
N GLN A 24 -22.60 -2.53 -10.64
CA GLN A 24 -23.63 -2.49 -11.67
C GLN A 24 -23.15 -2.78 -13.10
N TRP A 25 -21.86 -2.52 -13.40
CA TRP A 25 -21.27 -2.80 -14.71
C TRP A 25 -20.59 -4.17 -14.77
N LEU A 26 -20.12 -4.65 -13.62
CA LEU A 26 -19.32 -5.89 -13.55
C LEU A 26 -20.19 -7.12 -13.35
N GLU A 27 -21.21 -7.05 -12.51
CA GLU A 27 -22.13 -8.17 -12.19
C GLU A 27 -22.75 -8.84 -13.41
N PRO A 28 -23.30 -8.11 -14.41
CA PRO A 28 -23.92 -8.74 -15.56
C PRO A 28 -22.96 -9.59 -16.42
N TYR A 29 -21.66 -9.25 -16.38
CA TYR A 29 -20.63 -10.04 -17.05
C TYR A 29 -20.21 -11.23 -16.21
N ALA A 30 -20.03 -11.04 -14.89
CA ALA A 30 -19.62 -12.10 -13.98
C ALA A 30 -20.64 -13.26 -13.88
N GLN A 31 -21.93 -12.94 -14.05
CA GLN A 31 -23.00 -13.95 -14.10
C GLN A 31 -22.94 -14.86 -15.36
N ARG A 32 -22.27 -14.41 -16.41
CA ARG A 32 -22.28 -15.09 -17.73
C ARG A 32 -20.90 -15.58 -18.17
N HIS A 33 -19.86 -15.04 -17.56
CA HIS A 33 -18.47 -15.31 -17.97
C HIS A 33 -17.59 -15.55 -16.73
N PRO A 34 -16.61 -16.45 -16.82
CA PRO A 34 -15.59 -16.61 -15.79
C PRO A 34 -14.79 -15.33 -15.62
N ILE A 35 -14.86 -14.73 -14.42
CA ILE A 35 -14.12 -13.51 -14.07
C ILE A 35 -13.49 -13.71 -12.69
N VAL A 36 -12.23 -13.31 -12.56
CA VAL A 36 -11.50 -13.26 -11.30
C VAL A 36 -10.94 -11.85 -11.11
N GLN A 37 -11.12 -11.25 -9.93
CA GLN A 37 -10.45 -10.01 -9.53
C GLN A 37 -9.12 -10.35 -8.84
N SER A 38 -8.09 -9.58 -9.12
CA SER A 38 -6.74 -9.81 -8.62
C SER A 38 -6.16 -8.52 -8.04
N SER A 39 -5.68 -8.60 -6.81
CA SER A 39 -5.15 -7.51 -5.99
C SER A 39 -6.21 -6.50 -5.55
N GLU A 40 -6.91 -5.87 -6.48
CA GLU A 40 -8.04 -4.97 -6.22
C GLU A 40 -9.36 -5.68 -6.56
N PHE A 41 -10.36 -5.47 -5.71
CA PHE A 41 -11.68 -6.05 -5.88
C PHE A 41 -12.76 -5.11 -5.31
N ASP A 42 -13.98 -5.30 -5.76
CA ASP A 42 -15.14 -4.64 -5.20
C ASP A 42 -15.82 -5.60 -4.21
N PRO A 43 -15.87 -5.28 -2.91
CA PRO A 43 -16.46 -6.16 -1.90
C PRO A 43 -17.99 -6.31 -2.04
N ASP A 44 -18.63 -5.40 -2.77
CA ASP A 44 -20.08 -5.40 -2.99
C ASP A 44 -20.50 -6.31 -4.16
N VAL A 45 -19.52 -6.92 -4.86
CA VAL A 45 -19.76 -7.80 -6.02
C VAL A 45 -19.37 -9.23 -5.68
N ASP A 46 -20.28 -10.19 -5.95
CA ASP A 46 -20.01 -11.61 -5.74
C ASP A 46 -19.14 -12.21 -6.86
N ILE A 47 -17.87 -11.78 -6.89
CA ILE A 47 -16.86 -12.27 -7.84
C ILE A 47 -15.70 -12.90 -7.09
N VAL A 48 -15.19 -14.00 -7.63
CA VAL A 48 -13.97 -14.65 -7.11
C VAL A 48 -12.82 -13.67 -7.13
N HIS A 49 -12.09 -13.54 -6.01
CA HIS A 49 -10.93 -12.65 -5.94
C HIS A 49 -9.76 -13.25 -5.18
N VAL A 50 -8.56 -12.78 -5.56
CA VAL A 50 -7.28 -13.08 -4.89
C VAL A 50 -6.64 -11.76 -4.48
N SER A 51 -6.32 -11.62 -3.21
CA SER A 51 -5.75 -10.39 -2.65
C SER A 51 -4.83 -10.66 -1.47
N VAL A 52 -4.25 -9.62 -0.90
CA VAL A 52 -3.66 -9.60 0.45
C VAL A 52 -4.59 -8.87 1.41
N ASP A 53 -4.44 -9.14 2.70
CA ASP A 53 -5.12 -8.36 3.74
C ASP A 53 -4.45 -6.99 3.88
N SER A 54 -4.93 -6.01 3.11
CA SER A 54 -4.42 -4.62 3.12
C SER A 54 -4.63 -3.91 4.46
N TYR A 55 -5.67 -4.29 5.22
CA TYR A 55 -5.89 -3.75 6.57
C TYR A 55 -4.82 -4.24 7.53
N GLN A 56 -4.61 -5.57 7.60
CA GLN A 56 -3.61 -6.14 8.49
C GLN A 56 -2.20 -5.70 8.09
N ALA A 57 -1.90 -5.62 6.80
CA ALA A 57 -0.61 -5.14 6.31
C ALA A 57 -0.32 -3.69 6.74
N ALA A 58 -1.32 -2.81 6.68
CA ALA A 58 -1.20 -1.44 7.20
C ALA A 58 -1.00 -1.42 8.71
N ARG A 59 -1.69 -2.30 9.45
CA ARG A 59 -1.48 -2.48 10.89
C ARG A 59 -0.05 -2.88 11.22
N ASP A 60 0.54 -3.79 10.44
CA ASP A 60 1.90 -4.26 10.64
C ASP A 60 2.93 -3.16 10.39
N VAL A 61 2.73 -2.33 9.36
CA VAL A 61 3.52 -1.11 9.13
C VAL A 61 3.42 -0.16 10.32
N MET A 62 2.22 0.11 10.79
CA MET A 62 2.00 1.02 11.91
C MET A 62 2.60 0.49 13.21
N ASN A 63 2.44 -0.79 13.51
CA ASN A 63 3.04 -1.45 14.67
C ASN A 63 4.58 -1.34 14.62
N HIS A 64 5.18 -1.52 13.45
CA HIS A 64 6.61 -1.33 13.25
C HIS A 64 7.01 0.13 13.59
N LEU A 65 6.34 1.12 13.01
CA LEU A 65 6.65 2.54 13.26
C LEU A 65 6.45 2.94 14.74
N LEU A 66 5.39 2.45 15.37
CA LEU A 66 5.11 2.67 16.80
C LEU A 66 6.17 2.00 17.69
N SER A 67 6.64 0.79 17.34
CA SER A 67 7.71 0.09 18.07
C SER A 67 9.05 0.83 18.00
N LEU A 68 9.30 1.59 16.93
CA LEU A 68 10.44 2.48 16.77
C LEU A 68 10.31 3.81 17.56
N GLY A 69 9.19 4.00 18.27
CA GLY A 69 8.93 5.18 19.11
C GLY A 69 8.34 6.37 18.37
N HIS A 70 7.91 6.21 17.11
CA HIS A 70 7.25 7.29 16.39
C HIS A 70 5.85 7.56 16.94
N LYS A 71 5.54 8.82 17.23
CA LYS A 71 4.20 9.28 17.68
C LYS A 71 3.53 10.24 16.68
N ARG A 72 4.32 10.87 15.81
CA ARG A 72 3.83 11.72 14.73
C ARG A 72 4.11 11.00 13.41
N ILE A 73 3.15 10.21 12.99
CA ILE A 73 3.22 9.38 11.79
C ILE A 73 2.23 9.95 10.78
N ALA A 74 2.67 10.29 9.59
CA ALA A 74 1.80 10.75 8.53
C ALA A 74 1.55 9.64 7.51
N LEU A 75 0.38 9.69 6.87
CA LEU A 75 -0.02 8.80 5.78
C LEU A 75 -0.02 9.57 4.46
N ILE A 76 0.70 9.06 3.46
CA ILE A 76 0.57 9.46 2.07
C ILE A 76 -0.29 8.41 1.36
N SER A 77 -1.58 8.73 1.23
CA SER A 77 -2.64 7.91 0.63
C SER A 77 -2.88 8.36 -0.82
N SER A 78 -3.98 7.92 -1.42
CA SER A 78 -4.41 8.31 -2.77
C SER A 78 -5.86 8.79 -2.79
N GLU A 79 -6.23 9.48 -3.87
CA GLU A 79 -7.61 9.91 -4.15
C GLU A 79 -8.45 8.83 -4.83
N ASN A 80 -7.84 7.70 -5.23
CA ASN A 80 -8.59 6.60 -5.84
C ASN A 80 -9.59 5.96 -4.85
N ARG A 81 -10.50 5.15 -5.39
CA ARG A 81 -11.56 4.49 -4.63
C ARG A 81 -11.31 2.99 -4.45
N TYR A 82 -10.06 2.54 -4.54
CA TYR A 82 -9.75 1.13 -4.37
C TYR A 82 -10.02 0.67 -2.94
N TYR A 83 -10.51 -0.55 -2.83
CA TYR A 83 -10.75 -1.18 -1.54
C TYR A 83 -9.48 -1.27 -0.70
N SER A 84 -8.35 -1.61 -1.32
CA SER A 84 -7.05 -1.66 -0.65
C SER A 84 -6.66 -0.31 -0.04
N THR A 85 -6.89 0.81 -0.76
CA THR A 85 -6.61 2.16 -0.26
C THR A 85 -7.45 2.48 0.99
N ALA A 86 -8.73 2.14 0.97
CA ALA A 86 -9.61 2.33 2.12
C ALA A 86 -9.18 1.46 3.32
N MET A 87 -8.77 0.22 3.08
CA MET A 87 -8.32 -0.70 4.12
C MET A 87 -6.97 -0.28 4.72
N ARG A 88 -6.02 0.19 3.90
CA ARG A 88 -4.74 0.74 4.39
C ARG A 88 -4.96 1.99 5.26
N LEU A 89 -5.85 2.90 4.84
CA LEU A 89 -6.24 4.06 5.65
C LEU A 89 -6.90 3.62 6.97
N LYS A 90 -7.82 2.66 6.92
CA LYS A 90 -8.48 2.14 8.11
C LYS A 90 -7.47 1.52 9.08
N GLY A 91 -6.54 0.68 8.60
CA GLY A 91 -5.49 0.07 9.41
C GLY A 91 -4.57 1.11 10.07
N TYR A 92 -4.24 2.19 9.36
CA TYR A 92 -3.50 3.32 9.90
C TYR A 92 -4.26 4.03 11.03
N LEU A 93 -5.54 4.35 10.82
CA LEU A 93 -6.37 5.06 11.82
C LEU A 93 -6.60 4.21 13.08
N ASP A 94 -6.93 2.95 12.91
CA ASP A 94 -7.17 2.03 14.03
C ASP A 94 -5.89 1.80 14.84
N ALA A 95 -4.72 1.72 14.20
CA ALA A 95 -3.44 1.60 14.89
C ALA A 95 -3.09 2.84 15.73
N LEU A 96 -3.39 4.05 15.24
CA LEU A 96 -3.23 5.27 16.03
C LEU A 96 -4.17 5.27 17.23
N ALA A 97 -5.44 4.89 17.02
CA ALA A 97 -6.44 4.83 18.10
C ALA A 97 -6.03 3.85 19.20
N ASP A 98 -5.58 2.64 18.84
CA ASP A 98 -5.10 1.62 19.79
C ASP A 98 -3.86 2.08 20.58
N ALA A 99 -3.01 2.91 19.95
CA ALA A 99 -1.85 3.51 20.61
C ALA A 99 -2.20 4.77 21.42
N GLY A 100 -3.46 5.20 21.48
CA GLY A 100 -3.90 6.41 22.16
C GLY A 100 -3.37 7.70 21.51
N LEU A 101 -3.04 7.66 20.22
CA LEU A 101 -2.53 8.79 19.46
C LEU A 101 -3.65 9.45 18.64
N PRO A 102 -3.65 10.79 18.50
CA PRO A 102 -4.67 11.46 17.71
C PRO A 102 -4.47 11.21 16.22
N ALA A 103 -5.56 10.95 15.50
CA ALA A 103 -5.59 10.98 14.05
C ALA A 103 -5.65 12.46 13.59
N THR A 104 -4.51 13.03 13.25
CA THR A 104 -4.37 14.42 12.84
C THR A 104 -4.67 14.54 11.33
N PRO A 105 -5.74 15.22 10.91
CA PRO A 105 -6.11 15.30 9.48
C PRO A 105 -4.99 15.88 8.60
N GLU A 106 -4.20 16.81 9.14
CA GLU A 106 -3.07 17.43 8.48
C GLU A 106 -1.93 16.45 8.17
N TYR A 107 -1.92 15.28 8.82
CA TYR A 107 -0.95 14.20 8.53
C TYR A 107 -1.43 13.22 7.47
N ILE A 108 -2.65 13.36 6.97
CA ILE A 108 -3.15 12.54 5.88
C ILE A 108 -3.09 13.35 4.59
N ARG A 109 -2.22 12.93 3.67
CA ARG A 109 -2.13 13.51 2.32
C ARG A 109 -2.65 12.52 1.31
N LYS A 110 -3.55 13.00 0.47
CA LYS A 110 -4.02 12.25 -0.68
C LYS A 110 -3.19 12.64 -1.90
N ALA A 111 -2.36 11.74 -2.35
CA ALA A 111 -1.67 11.83 -3.63
C ALA A 111 -2.65 11.64 -4.79
N THR A 112 -2.21 11.91 -6.01
CA THR A 112 -3.01 11.64 -7.22
C THR A 112 -3.33 10.14 -7.34
N VAL A 113 -4.35 9.82 -8.13
CA VAL A 113 -4.82 8.44 -8.34
C VAL A 113 -3.75 7.48 -8.86
N ASP A 114 -2.72 8.00 -9.55
CA ASP A 114 -1.71 7.22 -10.28
C ASP A 114 -0.53 6.76 -9.43
N TYR A 115 -0.50 7.03 -8.12
CA TYR A 115 0.63 6.68 -7.22
C TYR A 115 2.01 7.12 -7.74
N THR A 116 2.10 8.32 -8.33
CA THR A 116 3.35 8.75 -8.98
C THR A 116 4.44 9.14 -7.99
N PHE A 117 5.70 8.94 -8.36
CA PHE A 117 6.87 9.45 -7.65
C PHE A 117 6.73 10.96 -7.33
N LYS A 118 6.28 11.76 -8.31
CA LYS A 118 6.10 13.21 -8.14
C LYS A 118 5.06 13.55 -7.06
N SER A 119 3.99 12.76 -6.95
CA SER A 119 2.97 12.95 -5.92
C SER A 119 3.53 12.65 -4.52
N GLY A 120 4.31 11.58 -4.37
CA GLY A 120 5.01 11.26 -3.12
C GLY A 120 5.98 12.38 -2.72
N PHE A 121 6.79 12.85 -3.67
CA PHE A 121 7.73 13.96 -3.50
C PHE A 121 7.05 15.23 -2.98
N ASN A 122 5.97 15.68 -3.63
CA ASN A 122 5.24 16.88 -3.23
C ASN A 122 4.53 16.71 -1.88
N SER A 123 3.98 15.53 -1.61
CA SER A 123 3.29 15.21 -0.37
C SER A 123 4.24 15.24 0.82
N ALA A 124 5.43 14.64 0.68
CA ALA A 124 6.45 14.66 1.72
C ALA A 124 6.92 16.08 2.03
N ARG A 125 7.21 16.89 1.02
CA ARG A 125 7.60 18.29 1.20
C ARG A 125 6.53 19.09 1.97
N SER A 126 5.25 18.92 1.59
CA SER A 126 4.13 19.56 2.28
C SER A 126 4.02 19.13 3.75
N LEU A 127 4.19 17.84 4.04
CA LEU A 127 4.13 17.29 5.40
C LEU A 127 5.31 17.76 6.25
N LEU A 128 6.51 17.74 5.69
CA LEU A 128 7.75 18.09 6.42
C LEU A 128 7.94 19.60 6.60
N SER A 129 7.20 20.45 5.87
CA SER A 129 7.18 21.91 6.06
C SER A 129 6.31 22.37 7.23
N GLN A 130 5.55 21.46 7.87
CA GLN A 130 4.71 21.82 9.01
C GLN A 130 5.53 22.10 10.26
N GLU A 131 5.08 23.00 11.12
CA GLU A 131 5.71 23.30 12.41
C GLU A 131 5.79 22.03 13.28
N ALA A 132 4.68 21.31 13.43
CA ALA A 132 4.62 20.00 14.09
C ALA A 132 4.82 18.87 13.08
N ARG A 133 5.96 18.86 12.36
CA ARG A 133 6.22 17.88 11.31
C ARG A 133 6.15 16.43 11.79
N PRO A 134 5.68 15.49 10.95
CA PRO A 134 5.75 14.06 11.24
C PRO A 134 7.21 13.59 11.30
N THR A 135 7.45 12.51 12.03
CA THR A 135 8.76 11.85 12.14
C THR A 135 8.82 10.54 11.40
N ALA A 136 7.68 10.09 10.88
CA ALA A 136 7.58 8.94 10.00
C ALA A 136 6.49 9.18 8.95
N LEU A 137 6.71 8.65 7.76
CA LEU A 137 5.80 8.68 6.63
C LEU A 137 5.46 7.23 6.25
N PHE A 138 4.19 6.86 6.34
CA PHE A 138 3.66 5.65 5.75
C PHE A 138 3.10 6.01 4.37
N CYS A 139 3.67 5.46 3.33
CA CYS A 139 3.25 5.63 1.94
C CYS A 139 2.53 4.36 1.48
N ILE A 140 1.32 4.49 0.92
CA ILE A 140 0.52 3.32 0.51
C ILE A 140 1.03 2.64 -0.76
N SER A 141 2.12 3.12 -1.36
CA SER A 141 2.85 2.43 -2.44
C SER A 141 4.33 2.81 -2.41
N ASP A 142 5.18 1.98 -3.00
CA ASP A 142 6.62 2.21 -3.08
C ASP A 142 6.97 3.40 -3.96
N MET A 143 6.22 3.64 -5.02
CA MET A 143 6.46 4.83 -5.86
C MET A 143 6.22 6.13 -5.10
N LEU A 144 5.23 6.15 -4.21
CA LEU A 144 5.02 7.28 -3.30
C LEU A 144 6.16 7.37 -2.26
N ALA A 145 6.64 6.22 -1.74
CA ALA A 145 7.73 6.19 -0.75
C ALA A 145 9.06 6.68 -1.35
N LEU A 146 9.41 6.22 -2.54
CA LEU A 146 10.61 6.70 -3.28
C LEU A 146 10.54 8.19 -3.54
N GLY A 147 9.38 8.69 -3.95
CA GLY A 147 9.14 10.12 -4.10
C GLY A 147 9.27 10.87 -2.77
N ALA A 148 8.72 10.32 -1.69
CA ALA A 148 8.78 10.92 -0.36
C ALA A 148 10.22 11.01 0.17
N ILE A 149 11.04 9.97 -0.03
CA ILE A 149 12.48 9.98 0.31
C ILE A 149 13.18 11.11 -0.44
N ALA A 150 13.00 11.18 -1.76
CA ALA A 150 13.62 12.23 -2.57
C ALA A 150 13.17 13.65 -2.13
N GLY A 151 11.88 13.83 -1.83
CA GLY A 151 11.35 15.10 -1.32
C GLY A 151 11.89 15.49 0.05
N ALA A 152 12.09 14.52 0.95
CA ALA A 152 12.72 14.74 2.25
C ALA A 152 14.20 15.14 2.08
N GLN A 153 14.95 14.41 1.25
CA GLN A 153 16.36 14.67 1.00
C GLN A 153 16.59 16.04 0.33
N GLU A 154 15.72 16.46 -0.60
CA GLU A 154 15.80 17.80 -1.21
C GLU A 154 15.62 18.91 -0.16
N MET A 155 14.84 18.68 0.87
CA MET A 155 14.66 19.61 2.00
C MET A 155 15.81 19.53 3.04
N GLY A 156 16.82 18.69 2.81
CA GLY A 156 17.95 18.50 3.71
C GLY A 156 17.69 17.51 4.86
N PHE A 157 16.57 16.76 4.85
CA PHE A 157 16.33 15.71 5.84
C PHE A 157 17.04 14.42 5.46
N ARG A 158 17.62 13.76 6.45
CA ARG A 158 18.20 12.42 6.29
C ARG A 158 17.12 11.37 6.54
N VAL A 159 17.13 10.34 5.71
CA VAL A 159 16.28 9.16 5.88
C VAL A 159 17.21 7.99 6.22
N PRO A 160 17.05 7.34 7.36
CA PRO A 160 15.91 7.38 8.29
C PRO A 160 16.07 8.36 9.48
N GLU A 161 17.24 9.00 9.70
CA GLU A 161 17.61 9.66 10.96
C GLU A 161 16.67 10.83 11.34
N ASP A 162 16.28 11.66 10.38
CA ASP A 162 15.42 12.82 10.62
C ASP A 162 13.94 12.50 10.33
N VAL A 163 13.69 11.58 9.39
CA VAL A 163 12.35 11.07 9.04
C VAL A 163 12.43 9.64 8.51
N THR A 164 11.62 8.76 9.08
CA THR A 164 11.44 7.39 8.62
C THR A 164 10.43 7.34 7.48
N VAL A 165 10.68 6.49 6.47
CA VAL A 165 9.74 6.28 5.35
C VAL A 165 9.50 4.79 5.16
N VAL A 166 8.22 4.40 5.07
CA VAL A 166 7.80 3.02 4.78
C VAL A 166 6.88 3.02 3.57
N GLY A 167 7.09 2.09 2.65
CA GLY A 167 6.32 1.88 1.43
C GLY A 167 5.37 0.69 1.50
N PHE A 168 4.88 0.29 0.32
CA PHE A 168 4.01 -0.86 0.10
C PHE A 168 4.20 -1.35 -1.33
N ASP A 169 4.26 -2.65 -1.57
CA ASP A 169 4.31 -3.44 -2.80
C ASP A 169 5.58 -4.29 -2.96
N ASP A 170 6.72 -3.83 -2.45
CA ASP A 170 8.07 -4.40 -2.61
C ASP A 170 8.52 -4.50 -4.09
N VAL A 171 8.34 -3.39 -4.82
CA VAL A 171 8.84 -3.31 -6.20
C VAL A 171 10.37 -3.27 -6.24
N GLU A 172 10.97 -3.72 -7.35
CA GLU A 172 12.42 -3.81 -7.54
C GLU A 172 13.16 -2.51 -7.20
N HIS A 173 12.56 -1.36 -7.51
CA HIS A 173 13.15 -0.04 -7.27
C HIS A 173 13.45 0.26 -5.79
N THR A 174 12.82 -0.45 -4.85
CA THR A 174 13.02 -0.28 -3.41
C THR A 174 14.43 -0.64 -2.94
N THR A 175 15.19 -1.38 -3.75
CA THR A 175 16.55 -1.82 -3.49
C THR A 175 17.58 -1.33 -4.52
N MET A 176 17.20 -0.38 -5.37
CA MET A 176 18.12 0.17 -6.39
C MET A 176 18.97 1.33 -5.87
N PHE A 177 18.44 2.10 -4.91
CA PHE A 177 19.10 3.29 -4.38
C PHE A 177 19.00 3.32 -2.85
N HIS A 178 20.04 3.83 -2.20
CA HIS A 178 20.03 4.05 -0.76
C HIS A 178 19.23 5.32 -0.37
N PRO A 179 18.52 5.29 0.74
CA PRO A 179 18.30 4.14 1.62
C PRO A 179 17.35 3.12 0.98
N TYR A 180 17.63 1.82 1.13
CA TYR A 180 16.71 0.76 0.73
C TYR A 180 15.38 0.88 1.49
N VAL A 181 14.27 0.79 0.75
CA VAL A 181 12.96 1.12 1.30
C VAL A 181 12.40 -0.05 2.11
N THR A 182 12.08 0.21 3.39
CA THR A 182 11.21 -0.66 4.19
C THR A 182 9.82 -0.66 3.59
N THR A 183 9.25 -1.83 3.31
CA THR A 183 7.99 -1.95 2.56
C THR A 183 7.24 -3.22 2.89
N VAL A 184 5.95 -3.27 2.57
CA VAL A 184 5.16 -4.51 2.60
C VAL A 184 5.35 -5.25 1.28
N ALA A 185 5.90 -6.44 1.34
CA ALA A 185 6.00 -7.34 0.19
C ALA A 185 4.66 -8.04 -0.05
N GLN A 186 4.10 -7.82 -1.24
CA GLN A 186 2.97 -8.59 -1.75
C GLN A 186 3.50 -9.76 -2.58
N PRO A 187 2.93 -10.98 -2.45
CA PRO A 187 3.34 -12.13 -3.26
C PRO A 187 2.74 -12.04 -4.67
N CYS A 188 3.13 -11.01 -5.45
CA CYS A 188 2.51 -10.66 -6.73
C CYS A 188 2.48 -11.83 -7.73
N PHE A 189 3.57 -12.63 -7.77
CA PHE A 189 3.62 -13.83 -8.63
C PHE A 189 2.57 -14.86 -8.22
N ASP A 190 2.46 -15.15 -6.91
CA ASP A 190 1.49 -16.13 -6.41
C ASP A 190 0.05 -15.63 -6.53
N ILE A 191 -0.18 -14.32 -6.37
CA ILE A 191 -1.50 -13.70 -6.64
C ILE A 191 -1.89 -13.94 -8.09
N GLY A 192 -1.02 -13.64 -9.04
CA GLY A 192 -1.29 -13.85 -10.47
C GLY A 192 -1.47 -15.33 -10.83
N ARG A 193 -0.61 -16.21 -10.30
CA ARG A 193 -0.72 -17.66 -10.47
C ARG A 193 -2.06 -18.16 -9.94
N ARG A 194 -2.42 -17.80 -8.71
CA ARG A 194 -3.66 -18.26 -8.08
C ARG A 194 -4.90 -17.70 -8.78
N ALA A 195 -4.87 -16.46 -9.25
CA ALA A 195 -5.95 -15.89 -10.05
C ALA A 195 -6.16 -16.67 -11.35
N MET A 196 -5.08 -17.08 -12.03
CA MET A 196 -5.18 -17.90 -13.24
C MET A 196 -5.70 -19.31 -12.97
N GLU A 197 -5.25 -19.95 -11.88
CA GLU A 197 -5.78 -21.26 -11.45
C GLU A 197 -7.29 -21.20 -11.22
N LEU A 198 -7.76 -20.19 -10.47
CA LEU A 198 -9.19 -20.00 -10.20
C LEU A 198 -9.99 -19.72 -11.48
N LEU A 199 -9.45 -18.89 -12.37
CA LEU A 199 -10.09 -18.62 -13.65
C LEU A 199 -10.24 -19.91 -14.46
N TYR A 200 -9.20 -20.73 -14.52
CA TYR A 200 -9.23 -22.02 -15.20
C TYR A 200 -10.26 -22.98 -14.58
N GLU A 201 -10.37 -23.02 -13.25
CA GLU A 201 -11.38 -23.82 -12.56
C GLU A 201 -12.79 -23.35 -12.93
N LEU A 202 -13.06 -22.04 -12.90
CA LEU A 202 -14.35 -21.45 -13.32
C LEU A 202 -14.70 -21.76 -14.77
N MET A 203 -13.73 -21.67 -15.69
CA MET A 203 -13.93 -22.00 -17.12
C MET A 203 -14.32 -23.47 -17.34
N ASN A 204 -13.92 -24.36 -16.43
CA ASN A 204 -14.28 -25.79 -16.46
C ASN A 204 -15.53 -26.13 -15.63
N GLY A 205 -16.26 -25.11 -15.14
CA GLY A 205 -17.49 -25.29 -14.36
C GLY A 205 -17.26 -25.90 -12.98
N ARG A 206 -16.05 -25.75 -12.42
CA ARG A 206 -15.70 -26.22 -11.08
C ARG A 206 -16.05 -25.19 -10.02
N GLU A 207 -16.44 -25.66 -8.85
CA GLU A 207 -16.59 -24.78 -7.68
C GLU A 207 -15.25 -24.24 -7.22
N THR A 208 -15.22 -22.95 -6.87
CA THR A 208 -14.03 -22.24 -6.39
C THR A 208 -14.34 -21.48 -5.12
N PRO A 209 -13.35 -21.28 -4.23
CA PRO A 209 -13.51 -20.35 -3.11
C PRO A 209 -13.75 -18.94 -3.65
N ARG A 210 -14.66 -18.19 -3.03
CA ARG A 210 -14.98 -16.81 -3.43
C ARG A 210 -13.84 -15.85 -3.13
N GLN A 211 -13.12 -16.11 -2.07
CA GLN A 211 -12.01 -15.27 -1.62
C GLN A 211 -10.78 -16.10 -1.32
N VAL A 212 -9.64 -15.67 -1.84
CA VAL A 212 -8.31 -16.19 -1.48
C VAL A 212 -7.44 -15.03 -1.02
N VAL A 213 -7.06 -15.06 0.26
CA VAL A 213 -6.14 -14.07 0.84
C VAL A 213 -4.77 -14.71 0.98
N LEU A 214 -3.78 -14.14 0.32
CA LEU A 214 -2.38 -14.60 0.41
C LEU A 214 -1.63 -13.81 1.49
N PRO A 215 -0.63 -14.42 2.15
CA PRO A 215 0.14 -13.76 3.19
C PRO A 215 1.03 -12.67 2.58
N HIS A 216 1.13 -11.54 3.26
CA HIS A 216 2.13 -10.50 3.02
C HIS A 216 3.30 -10.62 4.00
N SER A 217 4.36 -9.85 3.80
CA SER A 217 5.49 -9.74 4.72
C SER A 217 6.00 -8.31 4.81
N LEU A 218 6.35 -7.85 6.01
CA LEU A 218 7.03 -6.55 6.17
C LEU A 218 8.54 -6.75 5.99
N MET A 219 9.08 -6.14 4.95
CA MET A 219 10.52 -6.14 4.61
C MET A 219 11.17 -4.92 5.24
N VAL A 220 11.77 -5.10 6.42
CA VAL A 220 12.46 -4.02 7.13
C VAL A 220 13.81 -3.78 6.50
N ARG A 221 14.07 -2.53 6.07
CA ARG A 221 15.30 -2.08 5.40
C ARG A 221 15.78 -0.74 5.98
N GLU A 222 16.66 -0.04 5.27
CA GLU A 222 17.37 1.15 5.74
C GLU A 222 16.47 2.38 5.96
N SER A 223 15.38 2.53 5.22
CA SER A 223 14.52 3.73 5.30
C SER A 223 13.71 3.84 6.59
N SER A 224 13.78 2.82 7.47
CA SER A 224 13.19 2.88 8.81
C SER A 224 14.21 2.51 9.88
N ALA A 225 14.29 3.33 10.95
CA ALA A 225 15.17 3.10 12.07
C ALA A 225 14.51 3.53 13.38
N ALA A 226 14.99 2.96 14.48
CA ALA A 226 14.64 3.43 15.81
C ALA A 226 15.05 4.91 15.97
N ARG A 227 14.19 5.72 16.61
CA ARG A 227 14.59 7.05 17.04
C ARG A 227 15.73 6.90 18.05
N HIS A 228 16.92 7.31 17.69
CA HIS A 228 17.98 7.47 18.67
C HIS A 228 17.51 8.56 19.67
N CYS A 229 17.15 8.15 20.88
CA CYS A 229 17.18 9.08 22.01
C CYS A 229 18.62 9.60 22.06
N GLY A 230 18.77 10.92 21.86
CA GLY A 230 20.07 11.57 21.67
C GLY A 230 21.15 10.97 22.55
N PHE A 231 22.27 10.59 21.97
CA PHE A 231 23.47 10.28 22.69
C PHE A 231 23.76 11.48 23.58
N MET A 232 23.72 11.28 24.90
CA MET A 232 24.37 12.19 25.81
C MET A 232 25.83 12.25 25.38
N ASP A 233 26.31 13.46 25.10
CA ASP A 233 27.73 13.74 24.91
C ASP A 233 28.49 13.11 26.05
N PHE A 234 29.21 12.03 25.81
CA PHE A 234 30.24 11.60 26.72
C PHE A 234 31.37 12.60 26.58
N PRO A 235 31.81 13.27 27.69
CA PRO A 235 32.95 14.16 27.66
C PRO A 235 34.16 13.31 27.24
N VAL A 236 34.82 13.73 26.16
CA VAL A 236 36.12 13.20 25.77
C VAL A 236 37.09 13.57 26.89
N CYS A 237 37.52 12.59 27.69
CA CYS A 237 38.66 12.76 28.58
C CYS A 237 39.92 12.92 27.71
N VAL A 238 40.53 14.08 27.81
CA VAL A 238 41.87 14.40 27.31
C VAL A 238 42.92 13.71 28.17
#